data_f2f6b0c63e0e7798fbb27b18982ed31d
#
_entry.id   f2f6b0c63e0e7798fbb27b18982ed31d
#
_cell.length_a   1.000
_cell.length_b   1.000
_cell.length_c   1.000
_cell.angle_alpha   90.00
_cell.angle_beta   90.00
_cell.angle_gamma   90.00
#
_symmetry.space_group_name_H-M   'P 1'
#
loop_
_entity.id
_entity.type
_entity.pdbx_description
1 polymer ?
#
loop_
_entity_poly.entity_id
_entity_poly.type
_entity_poly.pdbx_seq_one_letter_code
_entity_poly.pdbx_strand_id
1 'polypeptide(L)'
;MIKILFICHGNICRSTMAESVMTYLVEKEGLADKFYINSAATSREEIGNGVHHGTVAKLKKEGIPVIPHRAVQMTLNDYEEYDYLIGMDTENIRNMQRISGGDPDEKIYKLLTFAGSGLDVADPWYTGDFEATYRDVLAGCKGLLEIGRAHV
;
A
#
# COMPACT_ATOMS: atom_id res chain seq x y z
N MET A 1 17.05 -4.68 -5.65
CA MET A 1 15.60 -4.45 -5.86
C MET A 1 14.93 -4.17 -4.52
N ILE A 2 14.14 -3.14 -4.46
CA ILE A 2 13.41 -2.75 -3.24
C ILE A 2 12.04 -3.41 -3.29
N LYS A 3 11.71 -4.21 -2.27
CA LYS A 3 10.45 -4.94 -2.19
C LYS A 3 9.48 -4.27 -1.22
N ILE A 4 8.32 -3.87 -1.70
CA ILE A 4 7.30 -3.12 -0.94
C ILE A 4 5.99 -3.91 -0.94
N LEU A 5 5.42 -4.10 0.26
CA LEU A 5 4.10 -4.69 0.43
C LEU A 5 3.18 -3.67 1.09
N PHE A 6 2.15 -3.21 0.36
CA PHE A 6 1.13 -2.33 0.91
C PHE A 6 0.03 -3.14 1.56
N ILE A 7 -0.42 -2.73 2.74
CA ILE A 7 -1.35 -3.50 3.55
C ILE A 7 -2.49 -2.64 4.07
N CYS A 8 -3.72 -3.15 3.94
CA CYS A 8 -4.88 -2.58 4.61
C CYS A 8 -5.74 -3.72 5.15
N HIS A 9 -6.91 -3.40 5.71
CA HIS A 9 -7.75 -4.42 6.32
C HIS A 9 -8.19 -5.50 5.32
N GLY A 10 -8.79 -5.08 4.20
CA GLY A 10 -9.42 -6.01 3.24
C GLY A 10 -8.63 -6.27 1.96
N ASN A 11 -7.63 -5.46 1.66
CA ASN A 11 -6.85 -5.57 0.41
C ASN A 11 -7.69 -5.39 -0.86
N ILE A 12 -8.68 -4.52 -0.82
CA ILE A 12 -9.49 -4.19 -2.00
C ILE A 12 -9.56 -2.68 -2.31
N CYS A 13 -9.33 -1.82 -1.34
CA CYS A 13 -9.42 -0.35 -1.51
C CYS A 13 -8.07 0.34 -1.41
N ARG A 14 -7.60 0.61 -0.19
CA ARG A 14 -6.41 1.45 0.06
C ARG A 14 -5.10 0.81 -0.39
N SER A 15 -4.87 -0.44 -0.06
CA SER A 15 -3.62 -1.11 -0.41
C SER A 15 -3.51 -1.37 -1.91
N THR A 16 -4.62 -1.69 -2.57
CA THR A 16 -4.64 -1.87 -4.02
C THR A 16 -4.46 -0.53 -4.75
N MET A 17 -5.02 0.54 -4.21
CA MET A 17 -4.78 1.88 -4.75
C MET A 17 -3.29 2.25 -4.65
N ALA A 18 -2.67 2.00 -3.49
CA ALA A 18 -1.25 2.30 -3.29
C ALA A 18 -0.37 1.48 -4.22
N GLU A 19 -0.69 0.21 -4.42
CA GLU A 19 0.04 -0.64 -5.36
C GLU A 19 0.01 -0.06 -6.78
N SER A 20 -1.17 0.34 -7.27
CA SER A 20 -1.31 0.92 -8.61
C SER A 20 -0.62 2.28 -8.72
N VAL A 21 -0.78 3.15 -7.73
CA VAL A 21 -0.16 4.48 -7.72
C VAL A 21 1.36 4.36 -7.70
N MET A 22 1.91 3.53 -6.81
CA MET A 22 3.36 3.38 -6.70
C MET A 22 3.95 2.77 -7.96
N THR A 23 3.30 1.76 -8.54
CA THR A 23 3.73 1.16 -9.80
C THR A 23 3.79 2.20 -10.91
N TYR A 24 2.76 3.04 -11.01
CA TYR A 24 2.72 4.12 -12.00
C TYR A 24 3.87 5.12 -11.80
N LEU A 25 4.13 5.52 -10.56
CA LEU A 25 5.18 6.49 -10.26
C LEU A 25 6.56 5.96 -10.61
N VAL A 26 6.88 4.71 -10.25
CA VAL A 26 8.19 4.14 -10.56
C VAL A 26 8.38 3.91 -12.05
N GLU A 27 7.32 3.56 -12.77
CA GLU A 27 7.39 3.42 -14.23
C GLU A 27 7.67 4.75 -14.92
N LYS A 28 7.02 5.82 -14.46
CA LYS A 28 7.24 7.17 -15.01
C LYS A 28 8.66 7.66 -14.81
N GLU A 29 9.30 7.24 -13.72
CA GLU A 29 10.67 7.63 -13.42
C GLU A 29 11.71 6.69 -14.03
N GLY A 30 11.27 5.67 -14.79
CA GLY A 30 12.19 4.69 -15.36
C GLY A 30 12.81 3.74 -14.35
N LEU A 31 12.17 3.55 -13.19
CA LEU A 31 12.69 2.76 -12.08
C LEU A 31 11.93 1.45 -11.85
N ALA A 32 11.09 1.05 -12.80
CA ALA A 32 10.22 -0.13 -12.62
C ALA A 32 11.01 -1.41 -12.31
N ASP A 33 12.19 -1.57 -12.88
CA ASP A 33 13.04 -2.74 -12.66
C ASP A 33 13.78 -2.72 -11.33
N LYS A 34 13.69 -1.62 -10.58
CA LYS A 34 14.32 -1.46 -9.26
C LYS A 34 13.36 -1.74 -8.10
N PHE A 35 12.08 -1.94 -8.39
CA PHE A 35 11.05 -2.12 -7.37
C PHE A 35 10.23 -3.38 -7.63
N TYR A 36 9.88 -4.07 -6.56
CA TYR A 36 8.89 -5.15 -6.57
C TYR A 36 7.75 -4.70 -5.64
N ILE A 37 6.57 -4.49 -6.18
CA ILE A 37 5.45 -3.89 -5.47
C ILE A 37 4.27 -4.85 -5.47
N ASN A 38 3.66 -5.06 -4.29
CA ASN A 38 2.50 -5.91 -4.15
C ASN A 38 1.62 -5.37 -3.00
N SER A 39 0.51 -6.04 -2.73
CA SER A 39 -0.40 -5.67 -1.65
C SER A 39 -1.03 -6.90 -1.00
N ALA A 40 -1.47 -6.75 0.25
CA ALA A 40 -2.10 -7.81 1.01
C ALA A 40 -3.04 -7.24 2.07
N ALA A 41 -3.81 -8.12 2.72
CA ALA A 41 -4.74 -7.77 3.78
C ALA A 41 -4.23 -8.24 5.14
N THR A 42 -4.68 -7.58 6.21
CA THR A 42 -4.54 -8.14 7.55
C THR A 42 -5.63 -9.15 7.86
N SER A 43 -6.82 -9.01 7.23
CA SER A 43 -7.96 -9.89 7.48
C SER A 43 -8.16 -10.90 6.34
N ARG A 44 -9.12 -11.81 6.55
CA ARG A 44 -9.51 -12.81 5.55
C ARG A 44 -10.86 -12.50 4.92
N GLU A 45 -11.45 -11.35 5.26
CA GLU A 45 -12.82 -11.03 4.88
C GLU A 45 -13.06 -10.96 3.37
N GLU A 46 -12.05 -10.47 2.62
CA GLU A 46 -12.18 -10.23 1.19
C GLU A 46 -11.30 -11.13 0.33
N ILE A 47 -10.74 -12.21 0.89
CA ILE A 47 -9.83 -13.08 0.13
C ILE A 47 -10.46 -13.50 -1.19
N GLY A 48 -9.72 -13.33 -2.27
CA GLY A 48 -10.13 -13.69 -3.63
C GLY A 48 -10.91 -12.60 -4.36
N ASN A 49 -11.36 -11.55 -3.66
CA ASN A 49 -12.10 -10.46 -4.29
C ASN A 49 -11.15 -9.50 -5.02
N GLY A 50 -11.64 -8.92 -6.10
CA GLY A 50 -10.87 -7.96 -6.91
C GLY A 50 -10.83 -6.57 -6.31
N VAL A 51 -10.17 -5.66 -7.02
CA VAL A 51 -10.07 -4.25 -6.63
C VAL A 51 -11.45 -3.62 -6.56
N HIS A 52 -11.75 -2.90 -5.48
CA HIS A 52 -13.04 -2.26 -5.26
C HIS A 52 -13.36 -1.27 -6.40
N HIS A 53 -14.62 -1.24 -6.83
CA HIS A 53 -15.04 -0.41 -7.96
C HIS A 53 -14.77 1.09 -7.78
N GLY A 54 -14.83 1.60 -6.55
CA GLY A 54 -14.51 3.00 -6.24
C GLY A 54 -13.03 3.32 -6.45
N THR A 55 -12.16 2.38 -6.09
CA THR A 55 -10.72 2.51 -6.35
C THR A 55 -10.45 2.49 -7.85
N VAL A 56 -11.07 1.55 -8.57
CA VAL A 56 -10.94 1.46 -10.04
C VAL A 56 -11.37 2.76 -10.70
N ALA A 57 -12.55 3.29 -10.33
CA ALA A 57 -13.07 4.53 -10.90
C ALA A 57 -12.13 5.72 -10.63
N LYS A 58 -11.62 5.82 -9.41
CA LYS A 58 -10.72 6.93 -9.04
C LYS A 58 -9.40 6.87 -9.80
N LEU A 59 -8.80 5.70 -9.89
CA LEU A 59 -7.54 5.52 -10.63
C LEU A 59 -7.71 5.84 -12.11
N LYS A 60 -8.81 5.39 -12.72
CA LYS A 60 -9.12 5.71 -14.13
C LYS A 60 -9.26 7.21 -14.35
N LYS A 61 -9.93 7.89 -13.43
CA LYS A 61 -10.10 9.34 -13.50
C LYS A 61 -8.76 10.07 -13.47
N GLU A 62 -7.79 9.54 -12.71
CA GLU A 62 -6.45 10.13 -12.59
C GLU A 62 -5.49 9.64 -13.68
N GLY A 63 -5.95 8.81 -14.60
CA GLY A 63 -5.12 8.30 -15.70
C GLY A 63 -4.10 7.25 -15.25
N ILE A 64 -4.34 6.59 -14.13
CA ILE A 64 -3.44 5.58 -13.58
C ILE A 64 -3.97 4.19 -13.92
N PRO A 65 -3.18 3.34 -14.61
CA PRO A 65 -3.60 1.97 -14.89
C PRO A 65 -3.80 1.18 -13.61
N VAL A 66 -4.93 0.46 -13.53
CA VAL A 66 -5.23 -0.40 -12.38
C VAL A 66 -4.45 -1.70 -12.52
N ILE A 67 -3.67 -2.03 -11.49
CA ILE A 67 -2.98 -3.32 -11.44
C ILE A 67 -4.02 -4.37 -11.02
N PRO A 68 -4.28 -5.40 -11.85
CA PRO A 68 -5.18 -6.47 -11.44
C PRO A 68 -4.67 -7.15 -10.18
N HIS A 69 -5.57 -7.36 -9.23
CA HIS A 69 -5.21 -7.95 -7.95
C HIS A 69 -6.41 -8.65 -7.33
N ARG A 70 -6.17 -9.78 -6.67
CA ARG A 70 -7.16 -10.46 -5.85
C ARG A 70 -6.64 -10.46 -4.42
N ALA A 71 -7.50 -10.12 -3.47
CA ALA A 71 -7.13 -9.99 -2.07
C ALA A 71 -6.49 -11.28 -1.53
N VAL A 72 -5.36 -11.12 -0.87
CA VAL A 72 -4.65 -12.19 -0.17
C VAL A 72 -4.30 -11.70 1.23
N GLN A 73 -4.14 -12.60 2.18
CA GLN A 73 -3.76 -12.24 3.55
C GLN A 73 -2.23 -12.20 3.68
N MET A 74 -1.72 -11.19 4.40
CA MET A 74 -0.32 -11.10 4.80
C MET A 74 0.06 -12.33 5.64
N THR A 75 1.27 -12.83 5.44
CA THR A 75 1.82 -13.97 6.18
C THR A 75 3.11 -13.60 6.90
N LEU A 76 3.55 -14.46 7.82
CA LEU A 76 4.87 -14.29 8.46
C LEU A 76 6.00 -14.30 7.42
N ASN A 77 5.87 -15.11 6.38
CA ASN A 77 6.85 -15.15 5.31
C ASN A 77 6.97 -13.81 4.57
N ASP A 78 5.88 -13.07 4.45
CA ASP A 78 5.91 -11.73 3.85
C ASP A 78 6.80 -10.78 4.63
N TYR A 79 6.81 -10.88 5.94
CA TYR A 79 7.69 -10.06 6.78
C TYR A 79 9.16 -10.29 6.45
N GLU A 80 9.54 -11.55 6.21
CA GLU A 80 10.92 -11.89 5.85
C GLU A 80 11.27 -11.43 4.42
N GLU A 81 10.33 -11.53 3.51
CA GLU A 81 10.56 -11.30 2.08
C GLU A 81 10.64 -9.82 1.70
N TYR A 82 9.79 -8.97 2.29
CA TYR A 82 9.70 -7.57 1.89
C TYR A 82 10.61 -6.67 2.72
N ASP A 83 11.11 -5.60 2.08
CA ASP A 83 11.94 -4.59 2.75
C ASP A 83 11.09 -3.57 3.50
N TYR A 84 9.92 -3.24 2.94
CA TYR A 84 8.96 -2.28 3.51
C TYR A 84 7.58 -2.92 3.53
N LEU A 85 6.99 -3.00 4.72
CA LEU A 85 5.60 -3.43 4.90
C LEU A 85 4.83 -2.22 5.39
N ILE A 86 3.93 -1.71 4.55
CA ILE A 86 3.35 -0.39 4.73
C ILE A 86 1.85 -0.48 4.93
N GLY A 87 1.40 -0.19 6.16
CA GLY A 87 -0.02 -0.13 6.51
C GLY A 87 -0.58 1.27 6.30
N MET A 88 -1.90 1.36 6.27
CA MET A 88 -2.60 2.60 5.99
C MET A 88 -2.98 3.36 7.25
N ASP A 89 -3.21 2.65 8.35
CA ASP A 89 -3.64 3.23 9.63
C ASP A 89 -3.05 2.48 10.82
N THR A 90 -3.26 3.03 12.01
CA THR A 90 -2.72 2.46 13.25
C THR A 90 -3.22 1.03 13.51
N GLU A 91 -4.48 0.75 13.16
CA GLU A 91 -5.04 -0.58 13.34
C GLU A 91 -4.37 -1.58 12.41
N ASN A 92 -4.08 -1.19 11.18
CA ASN A 92 -3.32 -2.04 10.26
C ASN A 92 -1.95 -2.38 10.86
N ILE A 93 -1.25 -1.39 11.39
CA ILE A 93 0.07 -1.59 12.00
C ILE A 93 0.00 -2.60 13.14
N ARG A 94 -0.99 -2.46 14.03
CA ARG A 94 -1.19 -3.39 15.14
C ARG A 94 -1.40 -4.82 14.66
N ASN A 95 -2.26 -4.99 13.66
CA ASN A 95 -2.55 -6.32 13.11
C ASN A 95 -1.38 -6.89 12.33
N MET A 96 -0.62 -6.07 11.63
CA MET A 96 0.60 -6.49 10.94
C MET A 96 1.63 -7.01 11.94
N GLN A 97 1.84 -6.32 13.05
CA GLN A 97 2.75 -6.74 14.09
C GLN A 97 2.29 -8.05 14.75
N ARG A 98 0.99 -8.26 14.87
CA ARG A 98 0.46 -9.52 15.39
C ARG A 98 0.79 -10.68 14.45
N ILE A 99 0.63 -10.48 13.15
CA ILE A 99 0.92 -11.51 12.14
C ILE A 99 2.41 -11.84 12.10
N SER A 100 3.26 -10.83 12.18
CA SER A 100 4.72 -11.00 12.09
C SER A 100 5.39 -11.34 13.41
N GLY A 101 4.65 -11.30 14.53
CA GLY A 101 5.23 -11.53 15.85
C GLY A 101 6.05 -10.34 16.37
N GLY A 102 5.74 -9.13 15.91
CA GLY A 102 6.45 -7.90 16.25
C GLY A 102 7.08 -7.28 15.02
N ASP A 103 8.04 -6.38 15.25
CA ASP A 103 8.77 -5.71 14.15
C ASP A 103 10.26 -5.60 14.50
N PRO A 104 10.96 -6.74 14.69
CA PRO A 104 12.37 -6.72 15.13
C PRO A 104 13.29 -6.06 14.11
N ASP A 105 12.97 -6.11 12.81
CA ASP A 105 13.81 -5.57 11.74
C ASP A 105 13.39 -4.16 11.32
N GLU A 106 12.44 -3.54 12.03
CA GLU A 106 11.96 -2.18 11.75
C GLU A 106 11.53 -1.98 10.31
N LYS A 107 10.70 -2.90 9.79
CA LYS A 107 10.19 -2.88 8.41
C LYS A 107 8.77 -2.35 8.28
N ILE A 108 8.03 -2.21 9.38
CA ILE A 108 6.61 -1.85 9.38
C ILE A 108 6.42 -0.35 9.56
N TYR A 109 5.74 0.28 8.60
CA TYR A 109 5.52 1.73 8.58
C TYR A 109 4.08 2.06 8.23
N LYS A 110 3.59 3.24 8.66
CA LYS A 110 2.38 3.83 8.09
C LYS A 110 2.76 4.60 6.83
N LEU A 111 1.90 4.54 5.81
CA LEU A 111 2.18 5.17 4.52
C LEU A 111 2.46 6.68 4.65
N LEU A 112 1.66 7.40 5.43
CA LEU A 112 1.83 8.84 5.57
C LEU A 112 3.08 9.27 6.34
N THR A 113 3.78 8.34 7.00
CA THR A 113 5.10 8.58 7.57
C THR A 113 6.05 9.12 6.49
N PHE A 114 5.95 8.60 5.27
CA PHE A 114 6.80 9.02 4.15
C PHE A 114 6.43 10.41 3.61
N ALA A 115 5.27 10.92 3.98
CA ALA A 115 4.85 12.30 3.68
C ALA A 115 5.09 13.25 4.86
N GLY A 116 5.81 12.79 5.90
CA GLY A 116 6.10 13.57 7.09
C GLY A 116 4.93 13.71 8.05
N SER A 117 3.95 12.80 7.99
CA SER A 117 2.73 12.86 8.80
C SER A 117 2.55 11.61 9.66
N GLY A 118 2.01 11.78 10.87
CA GLY A 118 1.61 10.64 11.71
C GLY A 118 0.15 10.22 11.53
N LEU A 119 -0.56 10.83 10.56
CA LEU A 119 -1.98 10.57 10.35
C LEU A 119 -2.21 9.25 9.61
N ASP A 120 -3.45 8.78 9.67
CA ASP A 120 -3.90 7.60 8.96
C ASP A 120 -4.39 8.00 7.55
N VAL A 121 -4.27 7.08 6.59
CA VAL A 121 -4.92 7.23 5.28
C VAL A 121 -6.42 7.03 5.48
N ALA A 122 -7.23 7.96 4.95
CA ALA A 122 -8.68 7.88 5.05
C ALA A 122 -9.20 6.57 4.45
N ASP A 123 -10.10 5.90 5.18
CA ASP A 123 -10.69 4.64 4.72
C ASP A 123 -11.98 4.92 3.95
N PRO A 124 -12.00 4.73 2.62
CA PRO A 124 -13.16 5.05 1.80
C PRO A 124 -14.34 4.12 2.05
N TRP A 125 -14.12 2.96 2.69
CA TRP A 125 -15.20 2.06 3.10
C TRP A 125 -16.16 2.77 4.06
N TYR A 126 -15.61 3.62 4.95
CA TYR A 126 -16.41 4.37 5.93
C TYR A 126 -16.80 5.75 5.44
N THR A 127 -15.89 6.46 4.76
CA THR A 127 -16.12 7.84 4.33
C THR A 127 -16.83 7.95 2.99
N GLY A 128 -16.68 6.97 2.11
CA GLY A 128 -17.11 7.04 0.73
C GLY A 128 -16.30 8.04 -0.12
N ASP A 129 -15.26 8.64 0.46
CA ASP A 129 -14.47 9.71 -0.17
C ASP A 129 -13.17 9.17 -0.75
N PHE A 130 -13.23 8.66 -1.98
CA PHE A 130 -12.05 8.14 -2.68
C PHE A 130 -11.07 9.23 -3.09
N GLU A 131 -11.51 10.49 -3.18
CA GLU A 131 -10.61 11.62 -3.45
C GLU A 131 -9.66 11.86 -2.28
N ALA A 132 -10.18 11.87 -1.05
CA ALA A 132 -9.36 12.03 0.15
C ALA A 132 -8.35 10.89 0.28
N THR A 133 -8.80 9.66 0.05
CA THR A 133 -7.92 8.48 0.08
C THR A 133 -6.82 8.60 -0.97
N TYR A 134 -7.17 8.99 -2.18
CA TYR A 134 -6.21 9.14 -3.27
C TYR A 134 -5.14 10.19 -2.96
N ARG A 135 -5.54 11.35 -2.42
CA ARG A 135 -4.59 12.39 -2.04
C ARG A 135 -3.59 11.91 -1.01
N ASP A 136 -4.07 11.16 0.00
CA ASP A 136 -3.20 10.61 1.04
C ASP A 136 -2.25 9.56 0.45
N VAL A 137 -2.78 8.64 -0.36
CA VAL A 137 -1.99 7.58 -0.99
C VAL A 137 -0.93 8.18 -1.90
N LEU A 138 -1.30 9.17 -2.70
CA LEU A 138 -0.35 9.82 -3.60
C LEU A 138 0.77 10.51 -2.84
N ALA A 139 0.44 11.23 -1.76
CA ALA A 139 1.44 11.92 -0.94
C ALA A 139 2.43 10.92 -0.32
N GLY A 140 1.92 9.83 0.26
CA GLY A 140 2.77 8.80 0.85
C GLY A 140 3.64 8.10 -0.17
N CYS A 141 3.08 7.76 -1.32
CA CYS A 141 3.82 7.09 -2.39
C CYS A 141 4.91 7.98 -2.98
N LYS A 142 4.66 9.29 -3.12
CA LYS A 142 5.69 10.22 -3.58
C LYS A 142 6.87 10.29 -2.60
N GLY A 143 6.58 10.32 -1.30
CA GLY A 143 7.64 10.31 -0.28
C GLY A 143 8.43 9.01 -0.30
N LEU A 144 7.74 7.88 -0.47
CA LEU A 144 8.38 6.58 -0.57
C LEU A 144 9.26 6.47 -1.82
N LEU A 145 8.82 7.04 -2.94
CA LEU A 145 9.59 7.08 -4.17
C LEU A 145 10.93 7.82 -3.96
N GLU A 146 10.93 8.93 -3.24
CA GLU A 146 12.15 9.70 -2.97
C GLU A 146 13.15 8.88 -2.15
N ILE A 147 12.68 8.11 -1.16
CA ILE A 147 13.55 7.23 -0.38
C ILE A 147 14.12 6.13 -1.28
N GLY A 148 13.28 5.55 -2.13
CA GLY A 148 13.70 4.53 -3.08
C GLY A 148 14.76 5.03 -4.05
N ARG A 149 14.62 6.26 -4.56
CA ARG A 149 15.61 6.88 -5.44
C ARG A 149 16.97 7.00 -4.78
N ALA A 150 17.02 7.29 -3.50
CA ALA A 150 18.27 7.44 -2.77
C ALA A 150 19.03 6.13 -2.63
N HIS A 151 18.36 4.98 -2.84
CA HIS A 151 18.91 3.64 -2.63
C HIS A 151 19.13 2.85 -3.92
N VAL A 152 18.85 3.44 -5.08
CA VAL A 152 19.02 2.75 -6.39
C VAL A 152 20.10 3.36 -7.28
#